data_450d6f271304cfc90902d9a841ecd164
#
_entry.id   450d6f271304cfc90902d9a841ecd164
#
_cell.length_a   1.000
_cell.length_b   1.000
_cell.length_c   1.000
_cell.angle_alpha   90.00
_cell.angle_beta   90.00
_cell.angle_gamma   90.00
#
_symmetry.space_group_name_H-M   'P 1'
#
loop_
_entity.id
_entity.type
_entity.pdbx_description
1 polymer ?
#
loop_
_entity_poly.entity_id
_entity_poly.type
_entity_poly.pdbx_seq_one_letter_code
_entity_poly.pdbx_strand_id
1 'polypeptide(L)'
;MDMSSEVVKTGTSTIGITFDGGVVVGADHRATMGHFIANKSVQKVFQISNSIALTTAGLVGHAQSLSRTLASELRLYELKRDSPMTVKGAATLTANILVGRPHHVQLLIVGADKNGSSVYSIDAAGGSIPDVYCATGSGSP
;
A
#
# COMPACT_ATOMS: atom_id res chain seq x y z
N MET A 1 -21.03 -19.54 6.19
CA MET A 1 -20.98 -18.07 6.26
C MET A 1 -19.67 -17.60 5.65
N ASP A 2 -19.77 -16.71 4.68
CA ASP A 2 -18.57 -16.17 4.04
C ASP A 2 -18.02 -15.05 4.92
N MET A 3 -16.97 -15.33 5.66
CA MET A 3 -16.31 -14.39 6.55
C MET A 3 -15.48 -13.34 5.80
N SER A 4 -15.10 -13.63 4.54
CA SER A 4 -14.20 -12.75 3.79
C SER A 4 -14.85 -11.44 3.37
N SER A 5 -16.17 -11.43 3.08
CA SER A 5 -16.88 -10.24 2.66
C SER A 5 -17.13 -9.24 3.79
N GLU A 6 -17.14 -9.68 5.04
CA GLU A 6 -17.39 -8.82 6.20
C GLU A 6 -16.12 -8.15 6.71
N VAL A 7 -14.97 -8.81 6.56
CA VAL A 7 -13.69 -8.37 7.14
C VAL A 7 -13.09 -7.20 6.35
N VAL A 8 -13.47 -7.03 5.09
CA VAL A 8 -12.82 -6.08 4.17
C VAL A 8 -13.43 -4.68 4.22
N LYS A 9 -14.58 -4.51 4.86
CA LYS A 9 -15.25 -3.20 4.94
C LYS A 9 -14.67 -2.36 6.08
N THR A 10 -13.58 -1.69 5.81
CA THR A 10 -12.84 -0.92 6.82
C THR A 10 -13.10 0.57 6.80
N GLY A 11 -13.91 1.06 5.86
CA GLY A 11 -14.21 2.48 5.76
C GLY A 11 -13.01 3.35 5.35
N THR A 12 -12.04 2.77 4.66
CA THR A 12 -10.83 3.49 4.23
C THR A 12 -10.98 3.95 2.79
N SER A 13 -10.44 5.14 2.50
CA SER A 13 -10.28 5.65 1.13
C SER A 13 -8.84 6.09 0.94
N THR A 14 -8.19 5.60 -0.11
CA THR A 14 -6.83 5.99 -0.46
C THR A 14 -6.74 6.38 -1.93
N ILE A 15 -5.80 7.24 -2.26
CA ILE A 15 -5.58 7.71 -3.64
C ILE A 15 -4.10 7.95 -3.87
N GLY A 16 -3.65 7.59 -5.06
CA GLY A 16 -2.31 7.93 -5.56
C GLY A 16 -2.41 8.49 -6.96
N ILE A 17 -1.67 9.57 -7.23
CA ILE A 17 -1.67 10.26 -8.52
C ILE A 17 -0.23 10.60 -8.89
N THR A 18 0.17 10.25 -10.11
CA THR A 18 1.47 10.68 -10.65
C THR A 18 1.36 12.05 -11.28
N PHE A 19 2.46 12.80 -11.25
CA PHE A 19 2.61 14.05 -11.98
C PHE A 19 4.03 14.15 -12.49
N ASP A 20 4.31 15.16 -13.31
CA ASP A 20 5.65 15.37 -13.82
C ASP A 20 6.59 15.76 -12.66
N GLY A 21 7.52 14.87 -12.34
CA GLY A 21 8.47 15.07 -11.26
C GLY A 21 8.15 14.39 -9.94
N GLY A 22 7.02 13.66 -9.85
CA GLY A 22 6.72 12.99 -8.59
C GLY A 22 5.37 12.29 -8.53
N VAL A 23 4.97 11.98 -7.31
CA VAL A 23 3.70 11.34 -7.01
C VAL A 23 3.11 11.93 -5.73
N VAL A 24 1.79 12.05 -5.70
CA VAL A 24 1.05 12.45 -4.50
C VAL A 24 0.23 11.25 -4.04
N VAL A 25 0.25 10.99 -2.76
CA VAL A 25 -0.52 9.91 -2.15
C VAL A 25 -1.24 10.45 -0.91
N GLY A 26 -2.46 9.98 -0.71
CA GLY A 26 -3.25 10.42 0.43
C GLY A 26 -4.23 9.36 0.89
N ALA A 27 -4.67 9.48 2.13
CA ALA A 27 -5.66 8.60 2.74
C ALA A 27 -6.40 9.33 3.85
N ASP A 28 -7.59 8.84 4.20
CA ASP A 28 -8.25 9.29 5.41
C ASP A 28 -7.56 8.71 6.65
N HIS A 29 -7.90 9.23 7.84
CA HIS A 29 -7.26 8.82 9.11
C HIS A 29 -8.21 8.08 10.04
N ARG A 30 -9.38 7.70 9.60
CA ARG A 30 -10.39 7.11 10.47
C ARG A 30 -10.34 5.58 10.44
N ALA A 31 -10.33 4.96 11.61
CA ALA A 31 -10.55 3.53 11.76
C ALA A 31 -11.93 3.31 12.39
N THR A 32 -12.71 2.42 11.79
CA THR A 32 -14.05 2.09 12.28
C THR A 32 -14.15 0.59 12.57
N MET A 33 -14.99 0.25 13.56
CA MET A 33 -15.42 -1.11 13.84
C MET A 33 -16.94 -1.16 13.75
N GLY A 34 -17.45 -1.67 12.62
CA GLY A 34 -18.88 -1.62 12.35
C GLY A 34 -19.40 -0.18 12.29
N HIS A 35 -20.27 0.20 13.21
CA HIS A 35 -20.82 1.56 13.30
C HIS A 35 -20.03 2.49 14.24
N PHE A 36 -19.02 1.97 14.93
CA PHE A 36 -18.24 2.75 15.88
C PHE A 36 -16.96 3.28 15.26
N ILE A 37 -16.62 4.52 15.60
CA ILE A 37 -15.33 5.09 15.26
C ILE A 37 -14.34 4.62 16.34
N ALA A 38 -13.49 3.62 16.01
CA ALA A 38 -12.51 3.10 16.96
C ALA A 38 -11.35 4.07 17.16
N ASN A 39 -10.95 4.81 16.10
CA ASN A 39 -9.87 5.78 16.17
C ASN A 39 -10.04 6.80 15.04
N LYS A 40 -9.68 8.06 15.33
CA LYS A 40 -9.76 9.16 14.35
C LYS A 40 -8.41 9.54 13.76
N SER A 41 -7.33 8.89 14.20
CA SER A 41 -5.96 9.24 13.79
C SER A 41 -5.13 8.00 13.53
N VAL A 42 -5.61 7.13 12.63
CA VAL A 42 -4.89 5.92 12.22
C VAL A 42 -4.05 6.25 11.00
N GLN A 43 -2.78 5.86 11.05
CA GLN A 43 -1.88 6.00 9.92
C GLN A 43 -2.24 4.97 8.84
N LYS A 44 -2.44 5.44 7.62
CA LYS A 44 -2.78 4.61 6.46
C LYS A 44 -1.83 4.85 5.28
N VAL A 45 -0.93 5.79 5.40
CA VAL A 45 0.16 6.04 4.44
C VAL A 45 1.46 5.77 5.16
N PHE A 46 2.29 4.90 4.58
CA PHE A 46 3.57 4.49 5.16
C PHE A 46 4.68 4.75 4.16
N GLN A 47 5.67 5.52 4.56
CA GLN A 47 6.89 5.68 3.77
C GLN A 47 7.81 4.49 4.04
N ILE A 48 8.12 3.70 3.01
CA ILE A 48 8.91 2.48 3.15
C ILE A 48 10.36 2.66 2.65
N SER A 49 10.61 3.72 1.91
CA SER A 49 11.97 4.15 1.57
C SER A 49 11.95 5.65 1.28
N ASN A 50 13.11 6.22 0.92
CA ASN A 50 13.19 7.66 0.63
C ASN A 50 12.30 8.10 -0.53
N SER A 51 11.98 7.21 -1.45
CA SER A 51 11.23 7.54 -2.66
C SER A 51 10.00 6.68 -2.90
N ILE A 52 9.65 5.81 -1.96
CA ILE A 52 8.53 4.89 -2.10
C ILE A 52 7.66 4.92 -0.85
N ALA A 53 6.35 4.99 -1.06
CA ALA A 53 5.37 4.91 0.00
C ALA A 53 4.28 3.88 -0.36
N LEU A 54 3.57 3.41 0.64
CA LEU A 54 2.40 2.57 0.42
C LEU A 54 1.19 3.14 1.15
N THR A 55 0.02 2.91 0.59
CA THR A 55 -1.24 3.15 1.28
C THR A 55 -1.94 1.83 1.51
N THR A 56 -2.77 1.77 2.52
CA THR A 56 -3.48 0.54 2.86
C THR A 56 -4.96 0.80 3.08
N ALA A 57 -5.77 -0.16 2.63
CA ALA A 57 -7.17 -0.29 3.01
C ALA A 57 -7.35 -1.74 3.45
N GLY A 58 -7.74 -1.95 4.71
CA GLY A 58 -7.85 -3.29 5.28
C GLY A 58 -7.59 -3.28 6.78
N LEU A 59 -7.16 -4.41 7.32
CA LEU A 59 -6.87 -4.53 8.74
C LEU A 59 -5.60 -3.78 9.12
N VAL A 60 -5.68 -2.91 10.11
CA VAL A 60 -4.58 -2.04 10.55
C VAL A 60 -3.34 -2.86 10.95
N GLY A 61 -3.54 -3.96 11.67
CA GLY A 61 -2.42 -4.81 12.08
C GLY A 61 -1.67 -5.42 10.90
N HIS A 62 -2.39 -5.86 9.88
CA HIS A 62 -1.78 -6.38 8.65
C HIS A 62 -1.01 -5.29 7.91
N ALA A 63 -1.58 -4.09 7.84
CA ALA A 63 -0.95 -2.95 7.19
C ALA A 63 0.37 -2.57 7.86
N GLN A 64 0.38 -2.48 9.19
CA GLN A 64 1.57 -2.15 9.96
C GLN A 64 2.66 -3.22 9.83
N SER A 65 2.27 -4.50 9.91
CA SER A 65 3.20 -5.62 9.76
C SER A 65 3.82 -5.62 8.37
N LEU A 66 3.00 -5.47 7.35
CA LEU A 66 3.46 -5.47 5.96
C LEU A 66 4.38 -4.28 5.68
N SER A 67 4.05 -3.09 6.17
CA SER A 67 4.89 -1.91 5.94
C SER A 67 6.27 -2.07 6.58
N ARG A 68 6.34 -2.63 7.78
CA ARG A 68 7.63 -2.91 8.44
C ARG A 68 8.45 -3.94 7.68
N THR A 69 7.81 -5.02 7.22
CA THR A 69 8.47 -6.05 6.44
C THR A 69 9.04 -5.48 5.14
N LEU A 70 8.24 -4.69 4.42
CA LEU A 70 8.67 -4.06 3.16
C LEU A 70 9.81 -3.08 3.39
N ALA A 71 9.72 -2.24 4.40
CA ALA A 71 10.78 -1.28 4.70
C ALA A 71 12.10 -1.99 4.99
N SER A 72 12.06 -3.08 5.76
CA SER A 72 13.25 -3.88 6.06
C SER A 72 13.84 -4.54 4.82
N GLU A 73 12.99 -5.12 3.98
CA GLU A 73 13.44 -5.77 2.74
C GLU A 73 14.04 -4.78 1.74
N LEU A 74 13.44 -3.60 1.60
CA LEU A 74 13.96 -2.56 0.72
C LEU A 74 15.32 -2.06 1.22
N ARG A 75 15.45 -1.86 2.54
CA ARG A 75 16.72 -1.44 3.13
C ARG A 75 17.81 -2.48 2.92
N LEU A 76 17.48 -3.75 3.10
CA LEU A 76 18.42 -4.85 2.88
C LEU A 76 18.87 -4.91 1.42
N TYR A 77 17.94 -4.76 0.49
CA TYR A 77 18.24 -4.71 -0.94
C TYR A 77 19.21 -3.56 -1.26
N GLU A 78 18.91 -2.35 -0.76
CA GLU A 78 19.74 -1.16 -1.00
C GLU A 78 21.17 -1.34 -0.44
N LEU A 79 21.29 -1.97 0.73
CA LEU A 79 22.58 -2.24 1.34
C LEU A 79 23.40 -3.26 0.54
N LYS A 80 22.75 -4.27 -0.02
CA LYS A 80 23.44 -5.31 -0.79
C LYS A 80 23.80 -4.86 -2.19
N ARG A 81 22.99 -4.01 -2.81
CA ARG A 81 23.14 -3.61 -4.21
C ARG A 81 23.70 -2.22 -4.40
N ASP A 82 23.82 -1.46 -3.32
CA ASP A 82 24.29 -0.07 -3.33
C ASP A 82 23.49 0.79 -4.34
N SER A 83 22.21 0.49 -4.47
CA SER A 83 21.27 1.24 -5.30
C SER A 83 19.85 1.10 -4.77
N PRO A 84 19.01 2.14 -4.94
CA PRO A 84 17.62 2.06 -4.47
C PRO A 84 16.80 1.08 -5.31
N MET A 85 15.84 0.43 -4.67
CA MET A 85 14.88 -0.41 -5.37
C MET A 85 13.95 0.46 -6.22
N THR A 86 13.60 -0.03 -7.41
CA THR A 86 12.60 0.65 -8.25
C THR A 86 11.20 0.48 -7.67
N VAL A 87 10.28 1.35 -8.07
CA VAL A 87 8.87 1.25 -7.65
C VAL A 87 8.28 -0.07 -8.14
N LYS A 88 8.57 -0.46 -9.37
CA LYS A 88 8.15 -1.75 -9.92
C LYS A 88 8.68 -2.92 -9.10
N GLY A 89 9.95 -2.86 -8.69
CA GLY A 89 10.56 -3.90 -7.85
C GLY A 89 9.88 -4.00 -6.49
N ALA A 90 9.56 -2.87 -5.88
CA ALA A 90 8.83 -2.84 -4.62
C ALA A 90 7.42 -3.41 -4.76
N ALA A 91 6.73 -3.08 -5.83
CA ALA A 91 5.39 -3.61 -6.12
C ALA A 91 5.44 -5.14 -6.32
N THR A 92 6.40 -5.63 -7.06
CA THR A 92 6.59 -7.08 -7.28
C THR A 92 6.89 -7.81 -5.98
N LEU A 93 7.76 -7.25 -5.15
CA LEU A 93 8.08 -7.82 -3.85
C LEU A 93 6.83 -7.89 -2.96
N THR A 94 6.05 -6.82 -2.92
CA THR A 94 4.80 -6.76 -2.15
C THR A 94 3.82 -7.82 -2.63
N ALA A 95 3.64 -7.95 -3.93
CA ALA A 95 2.76 -8.96 -4.51
C ALA A 95 3.19 -10.38 -4.13
N ASN A 96 4.50 -10.66 -4.16
CA ASN A 96 5.04 -11.96 -3.79
C ASN A 96 4.83 -12.27 -2.31
N ILE A 97 4.96 -11.28 -1.44
CA ILE A 97 4.69 -11.44 -0.01
C ILE A 97 3.23 -11.78 0.22
N LEU A 98 2.32 -11.10 -0.47
CA LEU A 98 0.88 -11.35 -0.32
C LEU A 98 0.46 -12.73 -0.82
N VAL A 99 1.09 -13.23 -1.87
CA VAL A 99 0.84 -14.61 -2.35
C VAL A 99 1.26 -15.63 -1.29
N GLY A 100 2.40 -15.43 -0.66
CA GLY A 100 2.90 -16.36 0.37
C GLY A 100 2.17 -16.24 1.70
N ARG A 101 1.71 -15.02 2.04
CA ARG A 101 0.99 -14.73 3.28
C ARG A 101 -0.17 -13.80 2.97
N PRO A 102 -1.33 -14.31 2.56
CA PRO A 102 -2.46 -13.46 2.24
C PRO A 102 -2.85 -12.57 3.42
N HIS A 103 -2.98 -11.29 3.15
CA HIS A 103 -3.48 -10.30 4.10
C HIS A 103 -4.77 -9.69 3.57
N HIS A 104 -5.69 -9.34 4.46
CA HIS A 104 -6.94 -8.67 4.08
C HIS A 104 -6.68 -7.18 3.87
N VAL A 105 -5.96 -6.85 2.79
CA VAL A 105 -5.56 -5.48 2.48
C VAL A 105 -5.69 -5.23 0.98
N GLN A 106 -5.99 -3.98 0.65
CA GLN A 106 -5.78 -3.41 -0.67
C GLN A 106 -4.68 -2.36 -0.54
N LEU A 107 -3.73 -2.37 -1.45
CA LEU A 107 -2.55 -1.52 -1.34
C LEU A 107 -2.33 -0.70 -2.60
N LEU A 108 -1.82 0.51 -2.40
CA LEU A 108 -1.14 1.24 -3.46
C LEU A 108 0.33 1.34 -3.09
N ILE A 109 1.21 0.99 -4.02
CA ILE A 109 2.64 1.30 -3.93
C ILE A 109 2.90 2.46 -4.87
N VAL A 110 3.43 3.54 -4.34
CA VAL A 110 3.65 4.77 -5.09
C VAL A 110 5.09 5.24 -4.90
N GLY A 111 5.64 5.84 -5.92
CA GLY A 111 6.98 6.40 -5.78
C GLY A 111 7.54 6.91 -7.08
N ALA A 112 8.80 7.33 -7.00
CA ALA A 112 9.58 7.79 -8.13
C ALA A 112 10.96 7.15 -8.10
N ASP A 113 11.46 6.79 -9.29
CA ASP A 113 12.79 6.22 -9.46
C ASP A 113 13.39 6.72 -10.76
N LYS A 114 14.49 6.12 -11.19
CA LYS A 114 15.15 6.47 -12.45
C LYS A 114 14.26 6.32 -13.68
N ASN A 115 13.19 5.53 -13.59
CA ASN A 115 12.24 5.30 -14.66
C ASN A 115 11.03 6.24 -14.61
N GLY A 116 10.97 7.13 -13.63
CA GLY A 116 9.89 8.09 -13.45
C GLY A 116 8.98 7.77 -12.26
N SER A 117 7.83 8.43 -12.22
CA SER A 117 6.84 8.28 -11.16
C SER A 117 5.84 7.19 -11.53
N SER A 118 5.43 6.39 -10.55
CA SER A 118 4.53 5.26 -10.79
C SER A 118 3.59 5.03 -9.61
N VAL A 119 2.41 4.51 -9.92
CA VAL A 119 1.43 4.00 -8.95
C VAL A 119 1.10 2.56 -9.33
N TYR A 120 1.18 1.66 -8.37
CA TYR A 120 0.78 0.25 -8.55
C TYR A 120 -0.32 -0.08 -7.56
N SER A 121 -1.41 -0.63 -8.04
CA SER A 121 -2.44 -1.21 -7.17
C SER A 121 -2.17 -2.69 -6.99
N ILE A 122 -2.24 -3.16 -5.75
CA ILE A 122 -1.93 -4.53 -5.38
C ILE A 122 -3.09 -5.06 -4.54
N ASP A 123 -3.67 -6.17 -4.96
CA ASP A 123 -4.77 -6.80 -4.24
C ASP A 123 -4.28 -7.91 -3.30
N ALA A 124 -5.18 -8.42 -2.48
CA ALA A 124 -4.86 -9.45 -1.49
C ALA A 124 -4.40 -10.78 -2.10
N ALA A 125 -4.67 -11.00 -3.38
CA ALA A 125 -4.23 -12.21 -4.08
C ALA A 125 -2.85 -12.06 -4.73
N GLY A 126 -2.22 -10.89 -4.59
CA GLY A 126 -0.89 -10.63 -5.14
C GLY A 126 -0.91 -10.09 -6.56
N GLY A 127 -2.06 -9.63 -7.06
CA GLY A 127 -2.13 -8.93 -8.34
C GLY A 127 -1.46 -7.57 -8.24
N SER A 128 -0.73 -7.16 -9.29
CA SER A 128 -0.02 -5.88 -9.33
C SER A 128 -0.25 -5.23 -10.69
N ILE A 129 -0.89 -4.07 -10.71
CA ILE A 129 -1.28 -3.37 -11.93
C ILE A 129 -0.74 -1.94 -11.89
N PRO A 130 0.12 -1.54 -12.85
CA PRO A 130 0.60 -0.16 -12.92
C PRO A 130 -0.47 0.78 -13.45
N ASP A 131 -0.46 2.02 -12.97
CA ASP A 131 -1.40 3.05 -13.40
C ASP A 131 -0.77 4.45 -13.23
N VAL A 132 -1.44 5.46 -13.79
CA VAL A 132 -1.08 6.87 -13.61
C VAL A 132 -1.74 7.43 -12.36
N TYR A 133 -2.96 6.99 -12.07
CA TYR A 133 -3.64 7.27 -10.82
C TYR A 133 -4.45 6.05 -10.40
N CYS A 134 -4.66 5.90 -9.11
CA CYS A 134 -5.47 4.82 -8.59
C CYS A 134 -6.05 5.19 -7.23
N ALA A 135 -7.23 4.66 -6.93
CA ALA A 135 -7.87 4.81 -5.64
C ALA A 135 -8.27 3.43 -5.12
N THR A 136 -8.22 3.23 -3.81
CA THR A 136 -8.68 2.00 -3.17
C THR A 136 -9.56 2.30 -1.98
N GLY A 137 -10.24 1.26 -1.47
CA GLY A 137 -11.09 1.36 -0.32
C GLY A 137 -12.53 1.72 -0.66
N SER A 138 -13.30 2.04 0.37
CA SER A 138 -14.75 2.28 0.25
C SER A 138 -15.09 3.53 -0.55
N GLY A 139 -14.19 4.50 -0.62
CA GLY A 139 -14.36 5.74 -1.38
C GLY A 139 -13.83 5.69 -2.80
N SER A 140 -13.37 4.54 -3.30
CA SER A 140 -12.75 4.45 -4.62
C SER A 140 -13.70 4.79 -5.78
N PRO A 141 -15.00 4.45 -5.74
CA PRO A 141 -15.93 4.93 -6.77
C PRO A 141 -16.10 6.42 -6.74
#